data_01fa07878fa5b73de758894239634b1d
#
_entry.id   01fa07878fa5b73de758894239634b1d
#
_cell.length_a   1.000
_cell.length_b   1.000
_cell.length_c   1.000
_cell.angle_alpha   90.00
_cell.angle_beta   90.00
_cell.angle_gamma   90.00
#
_symmetry.space_group_name_H-M   'P 1'
#
loop_
_entity.id
_entity.type
_entity.pdbx_description
1 polymer ?
#
loop_
_entity_poly.entity_id
_entity_poly.type
_entity_poly.pdbx_seq_one_letter_code
_entity_poly.pdbx_strand_id
1 'polypeptide(L)'
;GMSPSKRNSVYANSGIVVEINVDADLPKYEHYGPLKGLEYQKDLERLAFTSGGRSQVAPAQRLTDFVDGKLSQDLNPTSYQPGLKSAPLHSLLPSLIGSRLRSGFAEFGKKMRGYHTAEANVVGVESRTSSPVTIPRNDHLEHPEIKGLFPCGEGGGYAGGIVSAAMDGERCAEAAVVGL
;
A
#
# COMPACT_ATOMS: atom_id res chain seq x y z
N GLY A 1 -7.34 -6.05 7.87
CA GLY A 1 -5.99 -6.53 8.21
C GLY A 1 -5.91 -8.03 8.32
N MET A 2 -4.75 -8.57 7.95
CA MET A 2 -4.49 -10.01 8.02
C MET A 2 -3.74 -10.42 9.31
N SER A 3 -3.60 -9.50 10.26
CA SER A 3 -2.92 -9.75 11.54
C SER A 3 -3.93 -9.79 12.69
N PRO A 4 -4.41 -10.97 13.11
CA PRO A 4 -5.29 -11.11 14.25
C PRO A 4 -4.65 -10.57 15.53
N SER A 5 -5.44 -9.91 16.38
CA SER A 5 -4.96 -9.30 17.64
C SER A 5 -4.27 -10.30 18.57
N LYS A 6 -4.75 -11.53 18.62
CA LYS A 6 -4.15 -12.61 19.42
C LYS A 6 -2.83 -13.15 18.86
N ARG A 7 -2.46 -12.80 17.63
CA ARG A 7 -1.24 -13.28 16.94
C ARG A 7 -1.03 -14.80 16.95
N ASN A 8 -2.12 -15.55 17.00
CA ASN A 8 -2.13 -17.02 17.02
C ASN A 8 -2.66 -17.62 15.71
N SER A 9 -2.63 -16.86 14.62
CA SER A 9 -2.97 -17.38 13.31
C SER A 9 -1.97 -18.45 12.86
N VAL A 10 -2.44 -19.44 12.12
CA VAL A 10 -1.59 -20.44 11.45
C VAL A 10 -0.83 -19.85 10.27
N TYR A 11 -1.18 -18.62 9.88
CA TYR A 11 -0.54 -17.90 8.77
C TYR A 11 0.33 -16.77 9.31
N ALA A 12 1.54 -16.65 8.76
CA ALA A 12 2.36 -15.45 8.86
C ALA A 12 2.06 -14.52 7.68
N ASN A 13 2.28 -13.22 7.86
CA ASN A 13 2.22 -12.25 6.77
C ASN A 13 3.35 -11.22 6.89
N SER A 14 3.68 -10.59 5.78
CA SER A 14 4.60 -9.45 5.71
C SER A 14 4.15 -8.48 4.64
N GLY A 15 4.24 -7.18 4.90
CA GLY A 15 4.08 -6.13 3.91
C GLY A 15 5.37 -5.96 3.12
N ILE A 16 5.31 -6.19 1.81
CA ILE A 16 6.45 -5.97 0.92
C ILE A 16 6.11 -4.79 0.03
N VAL A 17 6.93 -3.76 0.10
CA VAL A 17 6.69 -2.49 -0.56
C VAL A 17 7.79 -2.15 -1.56
N VAL A 18 7.44 -1.37 -2.56
CA VAL A 18 8.35 -0.74 -3.50
C VAL A 18 8.21 0.76 -3.32
N GLU A 19 9.32 1.42 -3.02
CA GLU A 19 9.36 2.87 -2.98
C GLU A 19 9.15 3.46 -4.37
N ILE A 20 8.27 4.45 -4.47
CA ILE A 20 7.97 5.20 -5.68
C ILE A 20 8.45 6.64 -5.49
N ASN A 21 9.38 7.05 -6.32
CA ASN A 21 9.73 8.46 -6.44
C ASN A 21 8.71 9.15 -7.33
N VAL A 22 7.85 9.96 -6.72
CA VAL A 22 6.70 10.58 -7.40
C VAL A 22 7.15 11.44 -8.59
N ASP A 23 8.30 12.09 -8.50
CA ASP A 23 8.81 12.96 -9.58
C ASP A 23 9.51 12.17 -10.70
N ALA A 24 10.25 11.13 -10.35
CA ALA A 24 11.02 10.36 -11.32
C ALA A 24 10.24 9.20 -11.96
N ASP A 25 9.39 8.53 -11.18
CA ASP A 25 8.78 7.26 -11.59
C ASP A 25 7.40 7.41 -12.26
N LEU A 26 6.77 8.62 -12.19
CA LEU A 26 5.40 8.85 -12.62
C LEU A 26 5.23 9.83 -13.80
N PRO A 27 6.04 9.76 -14.87
CA PRO A 27 5.95 10.73 -15.98
C PRO A 27 4.58 10.73 -16.68
N LYS A 28 3.87 9.60 -16.68
CA LYS A 28 2.53 9.50 -17.27
C LYS A 28 1.46 10.28 -16.51
N TYR A 29 1.72 10.59 -15.25
CA TYR A 29 0.81 11.30 -14.35
C TYR A 29 1.17 12.79 -14.18
N GLU A 30 2.17 13.29 -14.89
CA GLU A 30 2.69 14.66 -14.76
C GLU A 30 1.58 15.72 -14.95
N HIS A 31 0.62 15.46 -15.82
CA HIS A 31 -0.52 16.35 -16.09
C HIS A 31 -1.47 16.54 -14.87
N TYR A 32 -1.38 15.70 -13.83
CA TYR A 32 -2.12 15.87 -12.57
C TYR A 32 -1.40 16.80 -11.57
N GLY A 33 -0.20 17.29 -11.89
CA GLY A 33 0.57 18.17 -11.01
C GLY A 33 0.78 17.57 -9.62
N PRO A 34 0.46 18.33 -8.54
CA PRO A 34 0.65 17.85 -7.16
C PRO A 34 -0.13 16.57 -6.81
N LEU A 35 -1.15 16.22 -7.58
CA LEU A 35 -2.00 15.04 -7.33
C LEU A 35 -1.53 13.78 -8.06
N LYS A 36 -0.42 13.84 -8.82
CA LYS A 36 0.05 12.72 -9.65
C LYS A 36 0.24 11.41 -8.87
N GLY A 37 0.77 11.48 -7.65
CA GLY A 37 0.93 10.31 -6.79
C GLY A 37 -0.41 9.72 -6.31
N LEU A 38 -1.38 10.59 -6.00
CA LEU A 38 -2.73 10.18 -5.60
C LEU A 38 -3.48 9.48 -6.74
N GLU A 39 -3.41 10.02 -7.96
CA GLU A 39 -4.07 9.41 -9.11
C GLU A 39 -3.41 8.09 -9.50
N TYR A 40 -2.10 7.97 -9.36
CA TYR A 40 -1.40 6.70 -9.53
C TYR A 40 -1.87 5.64 -8.52
N GLN A 41 -2.02 6.00 -7.24
CA GLN A 41 -2.57 5.07 -6.23
C GLN A 41 -4.00 4.63 -6.58
N LYS A 42 -4.87 5.56 -6.99
CA LYS A 42 -6.24 5.25 -7.42
C LYS A 42 -6.27 4.27 -8.58
N ASP A 43 -5.37 4.42 -9.55
CA ASP A 43 -5.31 3.51 -10.69
C ASP A 43 -4.84 2.11 -10.28
N LEU A 44 -3.87 1.99 -9.37
CA LEU A 44 -3.47 0.70 -8.81
C LEU A 44 -4.60 0.02 -8.03
N GLU A 45 -5.32 0.77 -7.21
CA GLU A 45 -6.48 0.26 -6.46
C GLU A 45 -7.59 -0.21 -7.40
N ARG A 46 -7.89 0.57 -8.44
CA ARG A 46 -8.87 0.20 -9.45
C ARG A 46 -8.47 -1.05 -10.24
N LEU A 47 -7.18 -1.17 -10.55
CA LEU A 47 -6.63 -2.35 -11.19
C LEU A 47 -6.81 -3.60 -10.33
N ALA A 48 -6.46 -3.52 -9.04
CA ALA A 48 -6.62 -4.61 -8.09
C ALA A 48 -8.10 -4.98 -7.91
N PHE A 49 -8.98 -4.00 -7.71
CA PHE A 49 -10.43 -4.19 -7.59
C PHE A 49 -11.01 -4.92 -8.81
N THR A 50 -10.64 -4.49 -10.00
CA THR A 50 -11.12 -5.10 -11.26
C THR A 50 -10.60 -6.53 -11.39
N SER A 51 -9.33 -6.76 -11.10
CA SER A 51 -8.68 -8.08 -11.20
C SER A 51 -9.21 -9.06 -10.14
N GLY A 52 -9.58 -8.58 -8.96
CA GLY A 52 -10.23 -9.35 -7.90
C GLY A 52 -11.70 -9.72 -8.22
N GLY A 53 -12.29 -9.17 -9.28
CA GLY A 53 -13.67 -9.47 -9.68
C GLY A 53 -14.68 -8.41 -9.24
N ARG A 54 -14.24 -7.17 -9.03
CA ARG A 54 -15.06 -6.01 -8.64
C ARG A 54 -15.76 -6.18 -7.30
N SER A 55 -15.05 -6.78 -6.35
CA SER A 55 -15.51 -6.98 -4.98
C SER A 55 -14.33 -6.78 -4.02
N GLN A 56 -14.49 -7.14 -2.75
CA GLN A 56 -13.38 -7.14 -1.78
C GLN A 56 -12.45 -8.35 -1.91
N VAL A 57 -12.73 -9.28 -2.81
CA VAL A 57 -11.83 -10.39 -3.14
C VAL A 57 -10.55 -9.82 -3.74
N ALA A 58 -9.40 -10.21 -3.20
CA ALA A 58 -8.12 -9.69 -3.63
C ALA A 58 -7.50 -10.54 -4.75
N PRO A 59 -6.88 -9.91 -5.77
CA PRO A 59 -6.09 -10.62 -6.75
C PRO A 59 -4.82 -11.17 -6.09
N ALA A 60 -4.44 -12.41 -6.44
CA ALA A 60 -3.30 -13.08 -5.84
C ALA A 60 -2.62 -14.05 -6.79
N GLN A 61 -1.37 -14.39 -6.46
CA GLN A 61 -0.59 -15.46 -7.08
C GLN A 61 0.18 -16.23 -6.01
N ARG A 62 0.55 -17.49 -6.28
CA ARG A 62 1.60 -18.15 -5.49
C ARG A 62 2.90 -17.38 -5.65
N LEU A 63 3.69 -17.27 -4.59
CA LEU A 63 4.94 -16.51 -4.61
C LEU A 63 5.90 -16.97 -5.70
N THR A 64 6.07 -18.29 -5.87
CA THR A 64 6.94 -18.85 -6.91
C THR A 64 6.44 -18.51 -8.31
N ASP A 65 5.13 -18.62 -8.56
CA ASP A 65 4.54 -18.27 -9.84
C ASP A 65 4.67 -16.78 -10.16
N PHE A 66 4.52 -15.93 -9.14
CA PHE A 66 4.74 -14.48 -9.29
C PHE A 66 6.18 -14.18 -9.73
N VAL A 67 7.16 -14.79 -9.07
CA VAL A 67 8.58 -14.61 -9.39
C VAL A 67 8.90 -15.16 -10.79
N ASP A 68 8.35 -16.31 -11.15
CA ASP A 68 8.54 -16.96 -12.46
C ASP A 68 7.74 -16.27 -13.59
N GLY A 69 6.80 -15.38 -13.28
CA GLY A 69 5.93 -14.73 -14.25
C GLY A 69 4.87 -15.68 -14.85
N LYS A 70 4.33 -16.59 -14.03
CA LYS A 70 3.31 -17.57 -14.42
C LYS A 70 2.01 -17.34 -13.68
N LEU A 71 0.87 -17.52 -14.33
CA LEU A 71 -0.43 -17.52 -13.66
C LEU A 71 -0.56 -18.76 -12.77
N SER A 72 -0.94 -18.55 -11.51
CA SER A 72 -1.21 -19.66 -10.59
C SER A 72 -2.50 -20.38 -10.95
N GLN A 73 -2.46 -21.69 -11.02
CA GLN A 73 -3.64 -22.52 -11.29
C GLN A 73 -4.60 -22.53 -10.09
N ASP A 74 -4.03 -22.51 -8.89
CA ASP A 74 -4.72 -22.50 -7.61
C ASP A 74 -3.97 -21.59 -6.63
N LEU A 75 -4.60 -21.30 -5.49
CA LEU A 75 -4.05 -20.47 -4.42
C LEU A 75 -4.07 -21.25 -3.11
N ASN A 76 -3.10 -20.96 -2.25
CA ASN A 76 -3.10 -21.51 -0.90
C ASN A 76 -4.22 -20.91 -0.05
N PRO A 77 -4.69 -21.60 1.00
CA PRO A 77 -5.58 -21.03 1.99
C PRO A 77 -5.03 -19.73 2.59
N THR A 78 -5.90 -18.85 3.05
CA THR A 78 -5.55 -17.52 3.56
C THR A 78 -6.41 -17.14 4.75
N SER A 79 -5.89 -16.25 5.60
CA SER A 79 -6.67 -15.57 6.65
C SER A 79 -7.43 -14.34 6.15
N TYR A 80 -7.27 -13.95 4.89
CA TYR A 80 -7.99 -12.82 4.30
C TYR A 80 -9.45 -13.21 4.06
N GLN A 81 -10.36 -12.69 4.88
CA GLN A 81 -11.76 -13.10 4.93
C GLN A 81 -12.53 -12.92 3.61
N PRO A 82 -12.35 -11.82 2.85
CA PRO A 82 -13.05 -11.67 1.58
C PRO A 82 -12.63 -12.68 0.50
N GLY A 83 -11.54 -13.41 0.72
CA GLY A 83 -11.03 -14.42 -0.20
C GLY A 83 -10.08 -13.88 -1.27
N LEU A 84 -9.46 -14.81 -1.98
CA LEU A 84 -8.49 -14.53 -3.03
C LEU A 84 -8.99 -15.02 -4.39
N LYS A 85 -8.55 -14.33 -5.44
CA LYS A 85 -8.76 -14.74 -6.83
C LYS A 85 -7.41 -14.79 -7.54
N SER A 86 -7.13 -15.92 -8.22
CA SER A 86 -5.94 -16.00 -9.06
C SER A 86 -6.00 -14.94 -10.16
N ALA A 87 -4.96 -14.14 -10.24
CA ALA A 87 -4.80 -13.09 -11.23
C ALA A 87 -3.30 -12.90 -11.53
N PRO A 88 -2.90 -12.56 -12.76
CA PRO A 88 -1.50 -12.47 -13.14
C PRO A 88 -0.85 -11.17 -12.63
N LEU A 89 -0.69 -11.02 -11.31
CA LEU A 89 -0.11 -9.82 -10.68
C LEU A 89 1.24 -9.44 -11.28
N HIS A 90 2.06 -10.43 -11.67
CA HIS A 90 3.36 -10.22 -12.30
C HIS A 90 3.31 -9.36 -13.57
N SER A 91 2.18 -9.36 -14.27
CA SER A 91 1.96 -8.59 -15.51
C SER A 91 0.92 -7.46 -15.35
N LEU A 92 0.05 -7.54 -14.33
CA LEU A 92 -0.92 -6.50 -14.01
C LEU A 92 -0.26 -5.30 -13.34
N LEU A 93 0.66 -5.54 -12.42
CA LEU A 93 1.37 -4.45 -11.74
C LEU A 93 2.22 -3.67 -12.75
N PRO A 94 2.37 -2.34 -12.58
CA PRO A 94 3.31 -1.56 -13.37
C PRO A 94 4.70 -2.21 -13.40
N SER A 95 5.35 -2.20 -14.55
CA SER A 95 6.61 -2.93 -14.77
C SER A 95 7.69 -2.59 -13.73
N LEU A 96 7.75 -1.33 -13.29
CA LEU A 96 8.66 -0.89 -12.24
C LEU A 96 8.41 -1.63 -10.93
N ILE A 97 7.14 -1.71 -10.49
CA ILE A 97 6.77 -2.42 -9.26
C ILE A 97 6.96 -3.92 -9.43
N GLY A 98 6.42 -4.49 -10.49
CA GLY A 98 6.48 -5.93 -10.73
C GLY A 98 7.91 -6.46 -10.79
N SER A 99 8.82 -5.77 -11.49
CA SER A 99 10.22 -6.17 -11.59
C SER A 99 10.98 -6.05 -10.26
N ARG A 100 10.79 -4.96 -9.53
CA ARG A 100 11.42 -4.75 -8.21
C ARG A 100 10.93 -5.78 -7.19
N LEU A 101 9.62 -6.07 -7.14
CA LEU A 101 9.08 -7.10 -6.26
C LEU A 101 9.63 -8.49 -6.60
N ARG A 102 9.67 -8.88 -7.89
CA ARG A 102 10.21 -10.17 -8.31
C ARG A 102 11.67 -10.33 -7.90
N SER A 103 12.50 -9.31 -8.15
CA SER A 103 13.90 -9.30 -7.72
C SER A 103 14.04 -9.34 -6.20
N GLY A 104 13.23 -8.57 -5.48
CA GLY A 104 13.21 -8.55 -4.01
C GLY A 104 12.85 -9.90 -3.41
N PHE A 105 11.80 -10.55 -3.90
CA PHE A 105 11.41 -11.89 -3.43
C PHE A 105 12.48 -12.95 -3.71
N ALA A 106 13.13 -12.90 -4.87
CA ALA A 106 14.24 -13.78 -5.17
C ALA A 106 15.43 -13.59 -4.21
N GLU A 107 15.78 -12.33 -3.90
CA GLU A 107 16.84 -12.00 -2.94
C GLU A 107 16.46 -12.40 -1.49
N PHE A 108 15.21 -12.20 -1.09
CA PHE A 108 14.75 -12.67 0.22
C PHE A 108 14.83 -14.19 0.35
N GLY A 109 14.52 -14.93 -0.73
CA GLY A 109 14.67 -16.37 -0.77
C GLY A 109 16.11 -16.85 -0.59
N LYS A 110 17.10 -16.09 -1.08
CA LYS A 110 18.53 -16.39 -0.86
C LYS A 110 18.95 -16.11 0.59
N LYS A 111 18.43 -15.04 1.20
CA LYS A 111 18.82 -14.60 2.55
C LYS A 111 18.08 -15.33 3.66
N MET A 112 16.85 -15.75 3.40
CA MET A 112 15.95 -16.37 4.38
C MET A 112 15.50 -17.73 3.86
N ARG A 113 16.06 -18.79 4.43
CA ARG A 113 15.71 -20.17 4.05
C ARG A 113 14.20 -20.40 4.20
N GLY A 114 13.55 -20.89 3.12
CA GLY A 114 12.12 -21.19 3.10
C GLY A 114 11.22 -19.99 2.80
N TYR A 115 11.76 -18.78 2.65
CA TYR A 115 10.94 -17.61 2.31
C TYR A 115 10.36 -17.71 0.87
N HIS A 116 11.17 -18.10 -0.11
CA HIS A 116 10.71 -18.32 -1.48
C HIS A 116 10.10 -19.72 -1.60
N THR A 117 8.79 -19.79 -1.41
CA THR A 117 8.03 -21.05 -1.36
C THR A 117 6.73 -20.96 -2.16
N ALA A 118 6.29 -22.08 -2.73
CA ALA A 118 4.97 -22.21 -3.36
C ALA A 118 3.80 -22.20 -2.36
N GLU A 119 4.09 -22.34 -1.06
CA GLU A 119 3.08 -22.29 0.01
C GLU A 119 2.67 -20.86 0.39
N ALA A 120 3.37 -19.83 -0.09
CA ALA A 120 3.04 -18.45 0.13
C ALA A 120 2.21 -17.87 -1.02
N ASN A 121 1.23 -17.03 -0.68
CA ASN A 121 0.51 -16.20 -1.66
C ASN A 121 1.06 -14.76 -1.64
N VAL A 122 1.25 -14.18 -2.81
CA VAL A 122 1.38 -12.73 -3.00
C VAL A 122 -0.02 -12.18 -3.25
N VAL A 123 -0.45 -11.26 -2.40
CA VAL A 123 -1.78 -10.64 -2.46
C VAL A 123 -1.61 -9.17 -2.82
N GLY A 124 -2.29 -8.71 -3.81
CA GLY A 124 -2.23 -7.33 -4.29
C GLY A 124 -3.56 -6.60 -4.08
N VAL A 125 -3.56 -5.33 -3.89
CA VAL A 125 -2.45 -4.40 -3.69
C VAL A 125 -2.70 -3.62 -2.39
N GLU A 126 -1.65 -3.39 -1.60
CA GLU A 126 -1.68 -2.39 -0.55
C GLU A 126 -0.87 -1.18 -1.01
N SER A 127 -1.56 -0.09 -1.37
CA SER A 127 -0.97 1.09 -2.00
C SER A 127 -0.81 2.27 -1.04
N ARG A 128 -1.37 2.17 0.18
CA ARG A 128 -1.45 3.27 1.14
C ARG A 128 -0.55 3.08 2.34
N THR A 129 0.74 2.96 2.09
CA THR A 129 1.76 2.89 3.17
C THR A 129 2.17 4.28 3.66
N SER A 130 2.00 5.30 2.82
CA SER A 130 2.18 6.73 3.15
C SER A 130 1.37 7.59 2.19
N SER A 131 1.00 8.79 2.62
CA SER A 131 0.30 9.73 1.74
C SER A 131 1.22 10.19 0.61
N PRO A 132 0.76 10.16 -0.65
CA PRO A 132 1.51 10.69 -1.79
C PRO A 132 1.39 12.20 -1.93
N VAL A 133 0.61 12.85 -1.05
CA VAL A 133 0.38 14.29 -1.01
C VAL A 133 0.51 14.81 0.41
N THR A 134 0.91 16.08 0.55
CA THR A 134 0.88 16.79 1.82
C THR A 134 -0.09 17.97 1.70
N ILE A 135 -1.06 18.05 2.59
CA ILE A 135 -1.97 19.20 2.67
C ILE A 135 -1.25 20.28 3.46
N PRO A 136 -1.00 21.49 2.90
CA PRO A 136 -0.21 22.51 3.57
C PRO A 136 -0.78 22.92 4.93
N ARG A 137 0.09 23.18 5.91
CA ARG A 137 -0.24 23.80 7.18
C ARG A 137 0.89 24.72 7.66
N ASN A 138 0.54 25.77 8.39
CA ASN A 138 1.47 26.73 8.97
C ASN A 138 2.03 26.25 10.32
N ASP A 139 2.79 27.10 11.01
CA ASP A 139 3.38 26.79 12.32
C ASP A 139 2.33 26.60 13.44
N HIS A 140 1.10 27.09 13.22
CA HIS A 140 -0.05 26.87 14.09
C HIS A 140 -0.85 25.64 13.73
N LEU A 141 -0.34 24.79 12.83
CA LEU A 141 -0.95 23.57 12.32
C LEU A 141 -2.24 23.79 11.51
N GLU A 142 -2.61 25.02 11.20
CA GLU A 142 -3.77 25.39 10.40
C GLU A 142 -3.37 25.53 8.92
N HIS A 143 -4.30 25.21 8.00
CA HIS A 143 -4.10 25.43 6.57
C HIS A 143 -3.92 26.93 6.28
N PRO A 144 -2.93 27.35 5.48
CA PRO A 144 -2.62 28.77 5.29
C PRO A 144 -3.73 29.58 4.64
N GLU A 145 -4.59 28.96 3.83
CA GLU A 145 -5.65 29.63 3.08
C GLU A 145 -7.07 29.26 3.55
N ILE A 146 -7.24 28.15 4.26
CA ILE A 146 -8.55 27.65 4.69
C ILE A 146 -8.61 27.68 6.21
N LYS A 147 -9.27 28.73 6.72
CA LYS A 147 -9.44 28.93 8.17
C LYS A 147 -10.25 27.79 8.79
N GLY A 148 -9.81 27.30 9.95
CA GLY A 148 -10.44 26.21 10.69
C GLY A 148 -10.11 24.79 10.15
N LEU A 149 -9.25 24.69 9.13
CA LEU A 149 -8.78 23.39 8.61
C LEU A 149 -7.40 23.06 9.21
N PHE A 150 -7.31 21.97 9.96
CA PHE A 150 -6.09 21.46 10.59
C PHE A 150 -5.69 20.10 9.99
N PRO A 151 -4.93 20.06 8.88
CA PRO A 151 -4.50 18.81 8.28
C PRO A 151 -3.60 18.02 9.22
N CYS A 152 -3.91 16.74 9.47
CA CYS A 152 -3.15 15.93 10.41
C CYS A 152 -3.01 14.47 9.99
N GLY A 153 -2.07 13.80 10.63
CA GLY A 153 -1.85 12.37 10.50
C GLY A 153 -1.39 11.93 9.11
N GLU A 154 -1.62 10.66 8.82
CA GLU A 154 -1.16 10.02 7.59
C GLU A 154 -1.84 10.63 6.34
N GLY A 155 -3.15 10.82 6.37
CA GLY A 155 -3.89 11.39 5.24
C GLY A 155 -3.48 12.82 4.90
N GLY A 156 -3.04 13.59 5.88
CA GLY A 156 -2.49 14.94 5.71
C GLY A 156 -1.04 14.98 5.23
N GLY A 157 -0.35 13.84 5.23
CA GLY A 157 1.06 13.73 4.84
C GLY A 157 2.06 14.06 5.95
N TYR A 158 1.65 13.98 7.24
CA TYR A 158 2.47 14.36 8.40
C TYR A 158 2.92 13.21 9.28
N ALA A 159 2.42 12.00 9.05
CA ALA A 159 2.78 10.82 9.81
C ALA A 159 2.65 9.55 8.96
N GLY A 160 3.49 8.57 9.22
CA GLY A 160 3.47 7.27 8.52
C GLY A 160 3.24 6.06 9.43
N GLY A 161 2.85 6.27 10.67
CA GLY A 161 2.62 5.19 11.64
C GLY A 161 1.46 5.48 12.59
N ILE A 162 0.90 4.45 13.20
CA ILE A 162 -0.28 4.55 14.07
C ILE A 162 -0.06 5.54 15.22
N VAL A 163 1.06 5.40 15.94
CA VAL A 163 1.36 6.26 17.10
C VAL A 163 1.68 7.68 16.64
N SER A 164 2.50 7.86 15.61
CA SER A 164 2.85 9.19 15.11
C SER A 164 1.63 9.93 14.55
N ALA A 165 0.71 9.24 13.88
CA ALA A 165 -0.53 9.83 13.40
C ALA A 165 -1.46 10.25 14.56
N ALA A 166 -1.54 9.44 15.62
CA ALA A 166 -2.32 9.78 16.82
C ALA A 166 -1.75 11.01 17.53
N MET A 167 -0.44 11.07 17.74
CA MET A 167 0.25 12.21 18.35
C MET A 167 0.10 13.49 17.53
N ASP A 168 0.17 13.40 16.22
CA ASP A 168 -0.02 14.55 15.34
C ASP A 168 -1.47 15.05 15.36
N GLY A 169 -2.44 14.12 15.42
CA GLY A 169 -3.86 14.44 15.58
C GLY A 169 -4.16 15.12 16.91
N GLU A 170 -3.55 14.68 18.02
CA GLU A 170 -3.66 15.31 19.34
C GLU A 170 -3.15 16.75 19.30
N ARG A 171 -1.97 16.99 18.75
CA ARG A 171 -1.39 18.33 18.57
C ARG A 171 -2.28 19.26 17.73
N CYS A 172 -2.84 18.74 16.64
CA CYS A 172 -3.76 19.52 15.81
C CYS A 172 -5.07 19.85 16.54
N ALA A 173 -5.59 18.92 17.33
CA ALA A 173 -6.78 19.16 18.14
C ALA A 173 -6.54 20.24 19.21
N GLU A 174 -5.39 20.19 19.90
CA GLU A 174 -4.99 21.25 20.85
C GLU A 174 -4.86 22.61 20.16
N ALA A 175 -4.22 22.66 18.99
CA ALA A 175 -4.09 23.91 18.23
C ALA A 175 -5.46 24.46 17.79
N ALA A 176 -6.36 23.60 17.38
CA ALA A 176 -7.72 24.01 16.99
C ALA A 176 -8.53 24.62 18.14
N VAL A 177 -8.37 24.11 19.38
CA VAL A 177 -9.05 24.65 20.57
C VAL A 177 -8.48 26.00 20.98
N VAL A 178 -7.18 26.22 20.84
CA VAL A 178 -6.52 27.50 21.18
C VAL A 178 -6.86 28.59 20.16
N GLY A 179 -7.15 28.21 18.91
CA GLY A 179 -7.52 29.14 17.83
C GLY A 179 -8.99 29.56 17.81
N LEU A 180 -9.82 28.98 18.68
CA LEU A 180 -11.23 29.36 18.88
C LEU A 180 -11.35 30.45 19.97
#